data_753f5d6d78802c587fe90a4267eb274e
#
_entry.id   753f5d6d78802c587fe90a4267eb274e
#
_cell.length_a   1.000
_cell.length_b   1.000
_cell.length_c   1.000
_cell.angle_alpha   90.00
_cell.angle_beta   90.00
_cell.angle_gamma   90.00
#
_symmetry.space_group_name_H-M   'P 1'
#
loop_
_entity.id
_entity.type
_entity.pdbx_description
1 polymer ?
#
loop_
_entity_poly.entity_id
_entity_poly.type
_entity_poly.pdbx_seq_one_letter_code
_entity_poly.pdbx_strand_id
1 'polypeptide(L)'
;FISYVNSDTNQISRFANELFNTHIKTDTNDNSYKHILYDNHKINHLDKEIITKIDLAAIVWSATSFRTYLQCKRKFYLQNILKIKEHTLSLKPKAYELGDIIHSILEDYYKDFANDDFSKIEELFNKYKSLNPFLILDLEIWKKKLYDFYLYDKDRLKHRKIIALEKNFECEFEGIKIRGVIDRIDKYEDMYEVIDYKTSSTLSVDTLKNYEKTDDFQLEFYYLAMSEIYKSDKIEAYYYDLNNTVLIKEIALDKKLELLTQKFKELKEISNTEISFSKCEDKSNCTYCAYKTICNRE
;
A
#
# COMPACT_ATOMS: atom_id res chain seq x y z
N PHE A 1 6.07 27.05 -27.68
CA PHE A 1 5.64 28.33 -27.10
C PHE A 1 6.08 28.35 -25.65
N ILE A 2 6.72 29.44 -25.22
CA ILE A 2 7.05 29.67 -23.81
C ILE A 2 6.25 30.89 -23.40
N SER A 3 5.39 30.74 -22.37
CA SER A 3 4.62 31.85 -21.81
C SER A 3 5.07 32.11 -20.36
N TYR A 4 5.04 33.36 -19.95
CA TYR A 4 5.29 33.76 -18.57
C TYR A 4 4.39 34.97 -18.21
N VAL A 5 4.13 35.10 -16.93
CA VAL A 5 3.43 36.26 -16.39
C VAL A 5 4.47 37.26 -15.89
N ASN A 6 4.50 38.45 -16.45
CA ASN A 6 5.32 39.55 -15.98
C ASN A 6 4.60 40.32 -14.87
N SER A 7 5.17 40.41 -13.69
CA SER A 7 4.65 41.15 -12.54
C SER A 7 5.82 41.73 -11.75
N ASP A 8 5.54 42.56 -10.77
CA ASP A 8 6.57 43.16 -9.91
C ASP A 8 7.43 42.11 -9.18
N THR A 9 6.88 40.88 -9.02
CA THR A 9 7.57 39.78 -8.36
C THR A 9 8.07 38.67 -9.30
N ASN A 10 7.57 38.64 -10.55
CA ASN A 10 7.94 37.63 -11.54
C ASN A 10 8.54 38.27 -12.77
N GLN A 11 9.84 38.05 -13.00
CA GLN A 11 10.53 38.55 -14.18
C GLN A 11 10.84 37.39 -15.12
N ILE A 12 10.97 37.73 -16.42
CA ILE A 12 11.39 36.77 -17.42
C ILE A 12 12.75 36.16 -17.03
N SER A 13 12.88 34.88 -17.15
CA SER A 13 14.15 34.19 -16.90
C SER A 13 15.26 34.74 -17.81
N ARG A 14 16.45 34.98 -17.25
CA ARG A 14 17.64 35.40 -18.00
C ARG A 14 17.91 34.46 -19.18
N PHE A 15 17.74 33.15 -19.01
CA PHE A 15 17.91 32.16 -20.08
C PHE A 15 16.87 32.32 -21.20
N ALA A 16 15.62 32.69 -20.88
CA ALA A 16 14.62 32.97 -21.90
C ALA A 16 14.98 34.23 -22.66
N ASN A 17 15.48 35.26 -22.00
CA ASN A 17 15.96 36.50 -22.65
C ASN A 17 17.16 36.24 -23.57
N GLU A 18 18.11 35.38 -23.14
CA GLU A 18 19.31 35.06 -23.95
C GLU A 18 18.95 34.22 -25.17
N LEU A 19 18.00 33.25 -25.05
CA LEU A 19 17.56 32.40 -26.15
C LEU A 19 16.65 33.13 -27.18
N PHE A 20 15.86 34.09 -26.71
CA PHE A 20 14.80 34.73 -27.55
C PHE A 20 15.05 36.22 -27.78
N ASN A 21 16.31 36.62 -27.87
CA ASN A 21 16.83 37.98 -27.83
C ASN A 21 16.23 38.97 -28.87
N THR A 22 15.25 38.61 -29.68
CA THR A 22 14.73 39.53 -30.70
C THR A 22 13.23 39.57 -30.89
N HIS A 23 12.43 38.70 -30.29
CA HIS A 23 11.00 38.64 -30.61
C HIS A 23 10.08 38.25 -29.46
N ILE A 24 10.25 38.81 -28.26
CA ILE A 24 9.21 38.73 -27.26
C ILE A 24 8.11 39.73 -27.65
N LYS A 25 7.08 39.24 -28.30
CA LYS A 25 5.85 40.00 -28.45
C LYS A 25 5.13 39.97 -27.13
N THR A 26 5.09 41.09 -26.42
CA THR A 26 4.16 41.29 -25.31
C THR A 26 2.78 41.58 -25.90
N ASP A 27 1.96 40.60 -25.96
CA ASP A 27 0.55 40.79 -26.29
C ASP A 27 -0.19 41.23 -25.02
N THR A 28 -0.36 42.53 -24.85
CA THR A 28 -0.99 43.13 -23.67
C THR A 28 -2.51 43.07 -23.71
N ASN A 29 -3.11 42.62 -24.82
CA ASN A 29 -4.55 42.67 -25.03
C ASN A 29 -5.25 41.32 -25.17
N ASP A 30 -4.55 40.22 -25.09
CA ASP A 30 -5.18 38.90 -25.20
C ASP A 30 -5.76 38.45 -23.85
N ASN A 31 -7.03 38.78 -23.63
CA ASN A 31 -7.79 38.30 -22.48
C ASN A 31 -8.08 36.79 -22.54
N SER A 32 -7.80 36.13 -23.67
CA SER A 32 -8.05 34.67 -23.82
C SER A 32 -7.19 33.84 -22.86
N TYR A 33 -5.94 34.25 -22.62
CA TYR A 33 -5.07 33.60 -21.64
C TYR A 33 -5.53 33.80 -20.20
N LYS A 34 -6.14 34.94 -19.88
CA LYS A 34 -6.71 35.17 -18.55
C LYS A 34 -7.85 34.18 -18.27
N HIS A 35 -8.68 33.87 -19.27
CA HIS A 35 -9.73 32.86 -19.10
C HIS A 35 -9.18 31.44 -18.89
N ILE A 36 -8.12 31.07 -19.60
CA ILE A 36 -7.53 29.71 -19.48
C ILE A 36 -6.72 29.58 -18.19
N LEU A 37 -5.99 30.62 -17.78
CA LEU A 37 -5.09 30.53 -16.60
C LEU A 37 -5.76 30.97 -15.30
N TYR A 38 -6.82 31.78 -15.37
CA TYR A 38 -7.51 32.33 -14.19
C TYR A 38 -9.00 31.99 -14.13
N ASP A 39 -9.47 31.10 -15.00
CA ASP A 39 -10.73 30.46 -14.71
C ASP A 39 -10.50 29.58 -13.49
N ASN A 40 -10.74 30.21 -12.34
CA ASN A 40 -10.83 29.49 -11.09
C ASN A 40 -12.00 28.50 -11.24
N HIS A 41 -11.76 27.37 -11.87
CA HIS A 41 -12.63 26.25 -11.72
C HIS A 41 -12.66 25.99 -10.21
N LYS A 42 -13.71 26.47 -9.57
CA LYS A 42 -13.96 26.21 -8.17
C LYS A 42 -13.95 24.69 -8.07
N ILE A 43 -12.86 24.16 -7.53
CA ILE A 43 -12.79 22.74 -7.22
C ILE A 43 -13.98 22.48 -6.31
N ASN A 44 -14.92 21.70 -6.78
CA ASN A 44 -16.07 21.30 -5.95
C ASN A 44 -15.55 20.35 -4.91
N HIS A 45 -15.22 20.88 -3.74
CA HIS A 45 -14.82 20.04 -2.60
C HIS A 45 -16.01 19.23 -2.10
N LEU A 46 -15.78 17.97 -1.79
CA LEU A 46 -16.76 17.12 -1.10
C LEU A 46 -16.75 17.43 0.40
N ASP A 47 -17.06 18.67 0.76
CA ASP A 47 -17.11 19.09 2.18
C ASP A 47 -18.32 18.55 2.91
N LYS A 48 -19.41 18.31 2.18
CA LYS A 48 -20.63 17.76 2.76
C LYS A 48 -20.40 16.31 3.21
N GLU A 49 -21.04 15.95 4.28
CA GLU A 49 -21.12 14.58 4.73
C GLU A 49 -21.76 13.70 3.64
N ILE A 50 -21.15 12.55 3.37
CA ILE A 50 -21.73 11.56 2.46
C ILE A 50 -22.46 10.54 3.31
N ILE A 51 -23.78 10.54 3.20
CA ILE A 51 -24.64 9.56 3.87
C ILE A 51 -25.29 8.71 2.77
N THR A 52 -25.12 7.41 2.85
CA THR A 52 -25.70 6.50 1.86
C THR A 52 -25.92 5.11 2.47
N LYS A 53 -26.83 4.36 1.87
CA LYS A 53 -27.14 3.00 2.28
C LYS A 53 -26.29 2.02 1.47
N ILE A 54 -25.45 1.25 2.14
CA ILE A 54 -24.57 0.25 1.53
C ILE A 54 -24.56 -1.01 2.38
N ASP A 55 -24.63 -2.15 1.74
CA ASP A 55 -24.42 -3.44 2.39
C ASP A 55 -22.93 -3.71 2.56
N LEU A 56 -22.39 -3.30 3.71
CA LEU A 56 -20.99 -3.53 4.04
C LEU A 56 -20.67 -5.01 4.30
N ALA A 57 -21.66 -5.80 4.70
CA ALA A 57 -21.48 -7.22 4.94
C ALA A 57 -21.37 -8.02 3.64
N ALA A 58 -21.93 -7.52 2.54
CA ALA A 58 -21.81 -8.14 1.22
C ALA A 58 -20.49 -7.81 0.50
N ILE A 59 -19.69 -6.87 1.03
CA ILE A 59 -18.40 -6.53 0.45
C ILE A 59 -17.39 -7.65 0.75
N VAL A 60 -16.59 -8.02 -0.26
CA VAL A 60 -15.41 -8.88 -0.06
C VAL A 60 -14.24 -8.01 0.39
N TRP A 61 -13.84 -8.16 1.63
CA TRP A 61 -12.82 -7.31 2.25
C TRP A 61 -11.41 -7.87 2.03
N SER A 62 -10.47 -7.00 1.68
CA SER A 62 -9.03 -7.27 1.84
C SER A 62 -8.52 -6.56 3.10
N ALA A 63 -7.41 -7.00 3.66
CA ALA A 63 -6.76 -6.33 4.79
C ALA A 63 -6.55 -4.83 4.50
N THR A 64 -6.07 -4.50 3.31
CA THR A 64 -5.87 -3.11 2.86
C THR A 64 -7.16 -2.32 2.78
N SER A 65 -8.26 -2.89 2.24
CA SER A 65 -9.55 -2.19 2.15
C SER A 65 -10.17 -2.00 3.53
N PHE A 66 -10.02 -2.98 4.41
CA PHE A 66 -10.50 -2.90 5.78
C PHE A 66 -9.73 -1.85 6.59
N ARG A 67 -8.40 -1.85 6.49
CA ARG A 67 -7.55 -0.81 7.06
C ARG A 67 -7.95 0.59 6.57
N THR A 68 -8.18 0.75 5.26
CA THR A 68 -8.63 2.03 4.69
C THR A 68 -9.96 2.49 5.29
N TYR A 69 -10.90 1.57 5.51
CA TYR A 69 -12.19 1.86 6.14
C TYR A 69 -12.03 2.31 7.60
N LEU A 70 -11.16 1.62 8.37
CA LEU A 70 -10.90 1.97 9.76
C LEU A 70 -10.21 3.34 9.89
N GLN A 71 -9.24 3.64 9.03
CA GLN A 71 -8.52 4.90 9.04
C GLN A 71 -9.36 6.07 8.56
N CYS A 72 -10.13 5.90 7.49
CA CYS A 72 -10.93 6.98 6.91
C CYS A 72 -12.08 6.43 6.07
N LYS A 73 -13.31 6.47 6.60
CA LYS A 73 -14.50 6.02 5.88
C LYS A 73 -14.70 6.76 4.55
N ARG A 74 -14.36 8.06 4.47
CA ARG A 74 -14.43 8.83 3.24
C ARG A 74 -13.45 8.31 2.17
N LYS A 75 -12.22 8.02 2.56
CA LYS A 75 -11.22 7.45 1.64
C LYS A 75 -11.69 6.08 1.13
N PHE A 76 -12.19 5.23 2.01
CA PHE A 76 -12.76 3.94 1.63
C PHE A 76 -13.90 4.11 0.61
N TYR A 77 -14.84 5.02 0.86
CA TYR A 77 -15.95 5.28 -0.05
C TYR A 77 -15.47 5.70 -1.45
N LEU A 78 -14.56 6.68 -1.52
CA LEU A 78 -14.04 7.17 -2.79
C LEU A 78 -13.24 6.09 -3.54
N GLN A 79 -12.41 5.35 -2.84
CA GLN A 79 -11.49 4.37 -3.42
C GLN A 79 -12.17 3.04 -3.73
N ASN A 80 -12.94 2.48 -2.80
CA ASN A 80 -13.44 1.11 -2.87
C ASN A 80 -14.86 1.03 -3.40
N ILE A 81 -15.72 2.02 -3.08
CA ILE A 81 -17.10 2.04 -3.54
C ILE A 81 -17.21 2.76 -4.89
N LEU A 82 -16.75 4.01 -4.98
CA LEU A 82 -16.80 4.77 -6.22
C LEU A 82 -15.67 4.44 -7.19
N LYS A 83 -14.64 3.70 -6.75
CA LYS A 83 -13.48 3.28 -7.55
C LYS A 83 -12.78 4.44 -8.26
N ILE A 84 -12.75 5.60 -7.62
CA ILE A 84 -12.03 6.76 -8.13
C ILE A 84 -10.52 6.47 -8.05
N LYS A 85 -9.87 6.48 -9.20
CA LYS A 85 -8.42 6.24 -9.29
C LYS A 85 -7.67 7.56 -9.29
N GLU A 86 -6.54 7.58 -8.61
CA GLU A 86 -5.57 8.67 -8.74
C GLU A 86 -4.88 8.58 -10.10
N HIS A 87 -4.98 9.65 -10.88
CA HIS A 87 -4.17 9.81 -12.08
C HIS A 87 -2.91 10.59 -11.72
N THR A 88 -1.78 9.89 -11.61
CA THR A 88 -0.49 10.55 -11.42
C THR A 88 0.20 10.74 -12.76
N LEU A 89 0.56 11.98 -13.05
CA LEU A 89 1.43 12.32 -14.20
C LEU A 89 2.93 12.22 -13.84
N SER A 90 3.24 11.76 -12.61
CA SER A 90 4.62 11.65 -12.16
C SER A 90 5.31 10.44 -12.77
N LEU A 91 6.48 10.67 -13.38
CA LEU A 91 7.37 9.61 -13.83
C LEU A 91 8.15 8.96 -12.66
N LYS A 92 8.12 9.58 -11.47
CA LYS A 92 8.77 9.00 -10.29
C LYS A 92 7.93 7.84 -9.75
N PRO A 93 8.54 6.69 -9.52
CA PRO A 93 7.85 5.54 -8.92
C PRO A 93 7.31 5.90 -7.54
N LYS A 94 6.18 5.31 -7.20
CA LYS A 94 5.64 5.39 -5.83
C LYS A 94 6.38 4.40 -4.93
N ALA A 95 6.43 4.68 -3.64
CA ALA A 95 7.15 3.84 -2.67
C ALA A 95 6.70 2.36 -2.69
N TYR A 96 5.43 2.08 -2.96
CA TYR A 96 4.92 0.72 -3.03
C TYR A 96 5.42 -0.05 -4.26
N GLU A 97 5.74 0.63 -5.39
CA GLU A 97 6.23 -0.03 -6.61
C GLU A 97 7.57 -0.73 -6.37
N LEU A 98 8.43 -0.15 -5.53
CA LEU A 98 9.68 -0.80 -5.11
C LEU A 98 9.39 -2.05 -4.26
N GLY A 99 8.42 -1.95 -3.33
CA GLY A 99 7.96 -3.09 -2.54
C GLY A 99 7.48 -4.23 -3.42
N ASP A 100 6.59 -3.94 -4.37
CA ASP A 100 6.04 -4.93 -5.31
C ASP A 100 7.15 -5.62 -6.12
N ILE A 101 8.19 -4.88 -6.55
CA ILE A 101 9.34 -5.46 -7.25
C ILE A 101 10.12 -6.41 -6.33
N ILE A 102 10.37 -6.03 -5.08
CA ILE A 102 11.10 -6.88 -4.12
C ILE A 102 10.31 -8.17 -3.83
N HIS A 103 8.99 -8.09 -3.63
CA HIS A 103 8.13 -9.28 -3.48
C HIS A 103 8.22 -10.17 -4.73
N SER A 104 8.13 -9.60 -5.94
CA SER A 104 8.25 -10.36 -7.18
C SER A 104 9.62 -11.02 -7.35
N ILE A 105 10.71 -10.36 -6.93
CA ILE A 105 12.05 -10.96 -6.93
C ILE A 105 12.11 -12.15 -5.98
N LEU A 106 11.57 -12.04 -4.78
CA LEU A 106 11.56 -13.13 -3.81
C LEU A 106 10.67 -14.29 -4.28
N GLU A 107 9.50 -13.99 -4.84
CA GLU A 107 8.62 -14.99 -5.43
C GLU A 107 9.34 -15.78 -6.54
N ASP A 108 9.93 -15.08 -7.52
CA ASP A 108 10.65 -15.69 -8.65
C ASP A 108 11.88 -16.48 -8.18
N TYR A 109 12.57 -16.00 -7.15
CA TYR A 109 13.70 -16.69 -6.55
C TYR A 109 13.29 -18.02 -5.93
N TYR A 110 12.25 -18.01 -5.09
CA TYR A 110 11.81 -19.21 -4.37
C TYR A 110 11.01 -20.21 -5.23
N LYS A 111 10.39 -19.79 -6.33
CA LYS A 111 9.73 -20.69 -7.27
C LYS A 111 10.69 -21.72 -7.87
N ASP A 112 11.93 -21.36 -8.06
CA ASP A 112 12.95 -22.18 -8.69
C ASP A 112 14.14 -22.41 -7.73
N PHE A 113 13.83 -22.80 -6.50
CA PHE A 113 14.77 -22.91 -5.38
C PHE A 113 15.75 -24.09 -5.48
N ALA A 114 15.78 -24.81 -6.62
CA ALA A 114 16.67 -25.97 -6.78
C ALA A 114 18.16 -25.64 -6.72
N ASN A 115 18.55 -24.41 -7.00
CA ASN A 115 19.92 -23.90 -6.91
C ASN A 115 19.96 -22.72 -5.93
N ASP A 116 20.27 -23.01 -4.69
CA ASP A 116 20.45 -22.04 -3.61
C ASP A 116 21.73 -21.21 -3.84
N ASP A 117 21.64 -20.25 -4.77
CA ASP A 117 22.70 -19.32 -5.12
C ASP A 117 22.18 -17.88 -5.20
N PHE A 118 22.85 -16.96 -4.52
CA PHE A 118 22.53 -15.53 -4.55
C PHE A 118 22.65 -14.90 -5.95
N SER A 119 23.48 -15.48 -6.82
CA SER A 119 23.62 -15.01 -8.22
C SER A 119 22.28 -14.92 -8.95
N LYS A 120 21.33 -15.80 -8.64
CA LYS A 120 19.98 -15.76 -9.19
C LYS A 120 19.20 -14.52 -8.76
N ILE A 121 19.32 -14.14 -7.50
CA ILE A 121 18.72 -12.87 -7.01
C ILE A 121 19.34 -11.69 -7.77
N GLU A 122 20.64 -11.69 -7.99
CA GLU A 122 21.32 -10.63 -8.78
C GLU A 122 20.81 -10.55 -10.23
N GLU A 123 20.58 -11.69 -10.87
CA GLU A 123 20.01 -11.75 -12.23
C GLU A 123 18.59 -11.16 -12.25
N LEU A 124 17.77 -11.48 -11.26
CA LEU A 124 16.41 -10.92 -11.13
C LEU A 124 16.46 -9.40 -10.93
N PHE A 125 17.35 -8.89 -10.09
CA PHE A 125 17.54 -7.43 -9.96
C PHE A 125 17.92 -6.77 -11.29
N ASN A 126 18.80 -7.37 -12.07
CA ASN A 126 19.21 -6.84 -13.37
C ASN A 126 18.03 -6.83 -14.37
N LYS A 127 17.16 -7.85 -14.33
CA LYS A 127 15.92 -7.87 -15.11
C LYS A 127 15.02 -6.68 -14.76
N TYR A 128 14.79 -6.41 -13.48
CA TYR A 128 13.88 -5.34 -13.03
C TYR A 128 14.46 -3.93 -13.22
N LYS A 129 15.79 -3.74 -13.13
CA LYS A 129 16.45 -2.45 -13.41
C LYS A 129 16.19 -1.94 -14.82
N SER A 130 16.10 -2.82 -15.80
CA SER A 130 15.84 -2.44 -17.18
C SER A 130 14.43 -1.88 -17.40
N LEU A 131 13.49 -2.14 -16.48
CA LEU A 131 12.08 -1.74 -16.59
C LEU A 131 11.83 -0.31 -16.13
N ASN A 132 12.57 0.18 -15.13
CA ASN A 132 12.38 1.53 -14.60
C ASN A 132 13.71 2.18 -14.17
N PRO A 133 14.27 3.10 -15.00
CA PRO A 133 15.53 3.76 -14.68
C PRO A 133 15.52 4.55 -13.36
N PHE A 134 14.37 5.03 -12.89
CA PHE A 134 14.29 5.79 -11.63
C PHE A 134 14.47 4.92 -10.39
N LEU A 135 14.35 3.59 -10.51
CA LEU A 135 14.52 2.64 -9.42
C LEU A 135 15.92 2.02 -9.37
N ILE A 136 16.81 2.34 -10.29
CA ILE A 136 18.13 1.70 -10.38
C ILE A 136 18.90 1.80 -9.06
N LEU A 137 18.97 3.00 -8.47
CA LEU A 137 19.70 3.20 -7.22
C LEU A 137 19.08 2.45 -6.05
N ASP A 138 17.74 2.52 -5.94
CA ASP A 138 17.01 1.84 -4.89
C ASP A 138 17.16 0.32 -4.99
N LEU A 139 17.11 -0.22 -6.20
CA LEU A 139 17.31 -1.65 -6.46
C LEU A 139 18.77 -2.08 -6.15
N GLU A 140 19.77 -1.25 -6.39
CA GLU A 140 21.15 -1.54 -5.97
C GLU A 140 21.29 -1.59 -4.44
N ILE A 141 20.64 -0.68 -3.73
CA ILE A 141 20.61 -0.68 -2.27
C ILE A 141 19.94 -1.94 -1.76
N TRP A 142 18.77 -2.28 -2.34
CA TRP A 142 18.00 -3.46 -1.94
C TRP A 142 18.73 -4.78 -2.25
N LYS A 143 19.48 -4.85 -3.35
CA LYS A 143 20.31 -6.02 -3.65
C LYS A 143 21.27 -6.33 -2.51
N LYS A 144 21.90 -5.31 -1.92
CA LYS A 144 22.80 -5.49 -0.76
C LYS A 144 22.05 -5.95 0.47
N LYS A 145 20.86 -5.37 0.76
CA LYS A 145 20.04 -5.80 1.91
C LYS A 145 19.55 -7.23 1.76
N LEU A 146 19.12 -7.63 0.56
CA LEU A 146 18.68 -9.00 0.31
C LEU A 146 19.82 -10.02 0.37
N TYR A 147 21.08 -9.61 0.35
CA TYR A 147 22.19 -10.53 0.62
C TYR A 147 22.18 -11.01 2.09
N ASP A 148 21.99 -10.10 3.04
CA ASP A 148 21.88 -10.45 4.46
C ASP A 148 20.64 -11.31 4.72
N PHE A 149 19.50 -10.93 4.10
CA PHE A 149 18.28 -11.73 4.12
C PHE A 149 18.52 -13.15 3.57
N TYR A 150 19.17 -13.27 2.42
CA TYR A 150 19.49 -14.56 1.81
C TYR A 150 20.27 -15.47 2.76
N LEU A 151 21.31 -14.95 3.40
CA LEU A 151 22.12 -15.74 4.34
C LEU A 151 21.30 -16.21 5.55
N TYR A 152 20.49 -15.31 6.10
CA TYR A 152 19.62 -15.63 7.25
C TYR A 152 18.56 -16.66 6.87
N ASP A 153 17.86 -16.45 5.76
CA ASP A 153 16.77 -17.33 5.36
C ASP A 153 17.25 -18.70 4.88
N LYS A 154 18.42 -18.77 4.25
CA LYS A 154 19.09 -20.01 3.91
C LYS A 154 19.36 -20.89 5.14
N ASP A 155 19.80 -20.29 6.24
CA ASP A 155 20.00 -21.02 7.51
C ASP A 155 18.68 -21.47 8.09
N ARG A 156 17.66 -20.62 8.08
CA ARG A 156 16.31 -20.92 8.54
C ARG A 156 15.68 -22.08 7.76
N LEU A 157 15.86 -22.14 6.45
CA LEU A 157 15.32 -23.18 5.56
C LEU A 157 15.96 -24.55 5.71
N LYS A 158 17.05 -24.70 6.47
CA LYS A 158 17.58 -26.04 6.82
C LYS A 158 16.57 -26.89 7.58
N HIS A 159 15.64 -26.25 8.30
CA HIS A 159 14.64 -26.91 9.14
C HIS A 159 13.21 -26.62 8.73
N ARG A 160 13.01 -25.92 7.62
CA ARG A 160 11.69 -25.50 7.14
C ARG A 160 11.52 -25.81 5.67
N LYS A 161 10.29 -26.00 5.28
CA LYS A 161 9.92 -26.21 3.88
C LYS A 161 8.94 -25.13 3.44
N ILE A 162 9.26 -24.44 2.36
CA ILE A 162 8.31 -23.55 1.70
C ILE A 162 7.18 -24.39 1.10
N ILE A 163 5.94 -24.07 1.48
CA ILE A 163 4.73 -24.79 1.04
C ILE A 163 4.05 -24.04 -0.10
N ALA A 164 3.99 -22.70 -0.01
CA ALA A 164 3.39 -21.87 -1.03
C ALA A 164 4.00 -20.47 -1.03
N LEU A 165 3.92 -19.83 -2.20
CA LEU A 165 4.29 -18.45 -2.46
C LEU A 165 3.09 -17.76 -3.12
N GLU A 166 2.87 -16.49 -2.80
CA GLU A 166 1.80 -15.65 -3.37
C GLU A 166 0.45 -16.41 -3.41
N LYS A 167 0.12 -17.03 -2.28
CA LYS A 167 -1.07 -17.88 -2.17
C LYS A 167 -2.34 -17.04 -2.08
N ASN A 168 -3.11 -17.01 -3.16
CA ASN A 168 -4.43 -16.38 -3.14
C ASN A 168 -5.39 -17.15 -2.22
N PHE A 169 -6.22 -16.41 -1.49
CA PHE A 169 -7.30 -16.94 -0.69
C PHE A 169 -8.56 -16.09 -0.78
N GLU A 170 -9.68 -16.75 -0.61
CA GLU A 170 -10.97 -16.15 -0.29
C GLU A 170 -11.65 -17.09 0.69
N CYS A 171 -12.06 -16.57 1.83
CA CYS A 171 -12.73 -17.35 2.89
C CYS A 171 -13.77 -16.48 3.58
N GLU A 172 -14.56 -17.09 4.46
CA GLU A 172 -15.61 -16.41 5.20
C GLU A 172 -15.31 -16.47 6.70
N PHE A 173 -15.38 -15.34 7.36
CA PHE A 173 -15.25 -15.23 8.80
C PHE A 173 -16.35 -14.35 9.37
N GLU A 174 -17.06 -14.87 10.37
CA GLU A 174 -18.22 -14.18 10.99
C GLU A 174 -19.29 -13.72 9.96
N GLY A 175 -19.48 -14.46 8.86
CA GLY A 175 -20.43 -14.10 7.79
C GLY A 175 -19.96 -12.97 6.88
N ILE A 176 -18.71 -12.59 6.95
CA ILE A 176 -18.06 -11.59 6.08
C ILE A 176 -17.00 -12.28 5.24
N LYS A 177 -17.06 -12.04 3.93
CA LYS A 177 -16.05 -12.57 3.01
C LYS A 177 -14.76 -11.74 3.06
N ILE A 178 -13.65 -12.44 3.22
CA ILE A 178 -12.32 -11.86 3.20
C ILE A 178 -11.47 -12.49 2.11
N ARG A 179 -10.58 -11.71 1.52
CA ARG A 179 -9.65 -12.16 0.48
C ARG A 179 -8.28 -11.53 0.63
N GLY A 180 -7.29 -12.18 0.06
CA GLY A 180 -5.93 -11.65 0.01
C GLY A 180 -4.99 -12.58 -0.70
N VAL A 181 -3.72 -12.25 -0.57
CA VAL A 181 -2.60 -13.05 -1.04
C VAL A 181 -1.63 -13.17 0.13
N ILE A 182 -1.24 -14.40 0.45
CA ILE A 182 -0.21 -14.67 1.46
C ILE A 182 1.12 -14.75 0.74
N ASP A 183 2.08 -13.89 1.09
CA ASP A 183 3.35 -13.80 0.37
C ASP A 183 4.11 -15.13 0.42
N ARG A 184 4.18 -15.74 1.62
CA ARG A 184 4.88 -17.01 1.80
C ARG A 184 4.29 -17.84 2.94
N ILE A 185 4.24 -19.15 2.73
CA ILE A 185 3.85 -20.14 3.74
C ILE A 185 4.98 -21.12 3.88
N ASP A 186 5.53 -21.24 5.09
CA ASP A 186 6.51 -22.26 5.44
C ASP A 186 5.90 -23.30 6.36
N LYS A 187 6.51 -24.47 6.39
CA LYS A 187 6.18 -25.53 7.33
C LYS A 187 7.41 -25.92 8.14
N TYR A 188 7.26 -25.92 9.44
CA TYR A 188 8.23 -26.39 10.42
C TYR A 188 7.57 -27.47 11.27
N GLU A 189 8.00 -28.73 11.15
CA GLU A 189 7.34 -29.88 11.76
C GLU A 189 5.84 -29.92 11.44
N ASP A 190 4.97 -29.80 12.44
CA ASP A 190 3.51 -29.75 12.31
C ASP A 190 2.96 -28.32 12.24
N MET A 191 3.82 -27.30 12.35
CA MET A 191 3.42 -25.90 12.40
C MET A 191 3.50 -25.25 11.04
N TYR A 192 2.52 -24.39 10.71
CA TYR A 192 2.55 -23.52 9.57
C TYR A 192 2.98 -22.11 10.00
N GLU A 193 3.89 -21.51 9.26
CA GLU A 193 4.33 -20.14 9.44
C GLU A 193 3.86 -19.33 8.24
N VAL A 194 2.93 -18.38 8.46
CA VAL A 194 2.53 -17.42 7.44
C VAL A 194 3.41 -16.20 7.56
N ILE A 195 3.96 -15.76 6.45
CA ILE A 195 4.95 -14.70 6.40
C ILE A 195 4.49 -13.64 5.42
N ASP A 196 4.54 -12.39 5.87
CA ASP A 196 4.32 -11.20 5.05
C ASP A 196 5.61 -10.39 5.00
N TYR A 197 6.08 -10.09 3.80
CA TYR A 197 7.30 -9.32 3.60
C TYR A 197 7.06 -7.82 3.75
N LYS A 198 7.90 -7.15 4.50
CA LYS A 198 7.84 -5.69 4.69
C LYS A 198 9.14 -5.04 4.25
N THR A 199 8.99 -4.07 3.34
CA THR A 199 10.11 -3.28 2.79
C THR A 199 10.21 -1.89 3.39
N SER A 200 9.29 -1.51 4.30
CA SER A 200 9.31 -0.20 4.94
C SER A 200 10.56 0.01 5.81
N SER A 201 11.08 1.23 5.85
CA SER A 201 12.23 1.57 6.69
C SER A 201 11.92 1.50 8.19
N THR A 202 10.64 1.61 8.55
CA THR A 202 10.14 1.49 9.91
C THR A 202 8.95 0.57 9.92
N LEU A 203 9.09 -0.57 10.59
CA LEU A 203 8.00 -1.50 10.82
C LEU A 203 7.55 -1.36 12.29
N SER A 204 6.30 -0.97 12.48
CA SER A 204 5.67 -0.98 13.79
C SER A 204 4.74 -2.18 13.87
N VAL A 205 5.00 -3.08 14.81
CA VAL A 205 4.15 -4.24 15.09
C VAL A 205 3.42 -4.00 16.39
N ASP A 206 2.16 -4.37 16.43
CA ASP A 206 1.35 -4.25 17.63
C ASP A 206 1.85 -5.16 18.76
N THR A 207 1.63 -4.70 19.96
CA THR A 207 1.98 -5.41 21.19
C THR A 207 0.71 -5.64 22.01
N LEU A 208 0.81 -6.47 23.03
CA LEU A 208 -0.28 -6.70 23.98
C LEU A 208 -0.73 -5.43 24.73
N LYS A 209 0.02 -4.31 24.60
CA LYS A 209 -0.31 -3.04 25.25
C LYS A 209 -1.06 -2.06 24.34
N ASN A 210 -0.96 -2.21 23.01
CA ASN A 210 -1.50 -1.23 22.06
C ASN A 210 -2.39 -1.82 20.97
N TYR A 211 -2.58 -3.13 20.92
CA TYR A 211 -3.36 -3.83 19.89
C TYR A 211 -4.81 -3.28 19.73
N GLU A 212 -5.40 -2.73 20.77
CA GLU A 212 -6.74 -2.17 20.73
C GLU A 212 -6.90 -1.00 19.75
N LYS A 213 -5.78 -0.31 19.46
CA LYS A 213 -5.73 0.84 18.55
C LYS A 213 -5.34 0.43 17.12
N THR A 214 -5.17 -0.86 16.88
CA THR A 214 -4.74 -1.33 15.56
C THR A 214 -5.77 -1.03 14.47
N ASP A 215 -5.26 -0.70 13.30
CA ASP A 215 -6.02 -0.66 12.06
C ASP A 215 -5.51 -1.70 11.04
N ASP A 216 -4.48 -2.47 11.41
CA ASP A 216 -3.85 -3.48 10.58
C ASP A 216 -4.19 -4.89 11.07
N PHE A 217 -4.92 -5.63 10.22
CA PHE A 217 -5.37 -6.99 10.46
C PHE A 217 -4.85 -7.96 9.37
N GLN A 218 -3.73 -7.66 8.75
CA GLN A 218 -3.22 -8.45 7.63
C GLN A 218 -2.87 -9.88 8.05
N LEU A 219 -2.15 -10.03 9.14
CA LEU A 219 -1.76 -11.34 9.65
C LEU A 219 -2.93 -12.14 10.21
N GLU A 220 -3.96 -11.47 10.77
CA GLU A 220 -5.19 -12.10 11.21
C GLU A 220 -5.98 -12.67 10.01
N PHE A 221 -6.04 -11.95 8.89
CA PHE A 221 -6.65 -12.45 7.65
C PHE A 221 -5.90 -13.67 7.12
N TYR A 222 -4.58 -13.66 7.18
CA TYR A 222 -3.74 -14.80 6.77
C TYR A 222 -3.97 -16.00 7.68
N TYR A 223 -4.00 -15.78 8.99
CA TYR A 223 -4.29 -16.84 9.97
C TYR A 223 -5.64 -17.51 9.70
N LEU A 224 -6.70 -16.70 9.51
CA LEU A 224 -8.05 -17.19 9.24
C LEU A 224 -8.09 -18.02 7.94
N ALA A 225 -7.46 -17.52 6.89
CA ALA A 225 -7.36 -18.24 5.62
C ALA A 225 -6.64 -19.59 5.78
N MET A 226 -5.54 -19.60 6.51
CA MET A 226 -4.75 -20.82 6.75
C MET A 226 -5.51 -21.83 7.60
N SER A 227 -6.19 -21.38 8.65
CA SER A 227 -7.06 -22.22 9.47
C SER A 227 -8.12 -22.91 8.64
N GLU A 228 -8.71 -22.21 7.67
CA GLU A 228 -9.71 -22.77 6.78
C GLU A 228 -9.11 -23.73 5.74
N ILE A 229 -8.01 -23.33 5.09
CA ILE A 229 -7.37 -24.12 4.01
C ILE A 229 -6.77 -25.42 4.54
N TYR A 230 -6.03 -25.36 5.64
CA TYR A 230 -5.28 -26.50 6.16
C TYR A 230 -5.96 -27.22 7.33
N LYS A 231 -7.12 -26.69 7.78
CA LYS A 231 -7.89 -27.26 8.93
C LYS A 231 -7.00 -27.49 10.15
N SER A 232 -6.12 -26.54 10.43
CA SER A 232 -5.14 -26.58 11.50
C SER A 232 -5.23 -25.32 12.36
N ASP A 233 -4.99 -25.49 13.64
CA ASP A 233 -4.80 -24.43 14.63
C ASP A 233 -3.32 -24.14 14.92
N LYS A 234 -2.43 -25.01 14.39
CA LYS A 234 -0.97 -24.85 14.52
C LYS A 234 -0.43 -23.89 13.46
N ILE A 235 -0.76 -22.62 13.61
CA ILE A 235 -0.37 -21.54 12.68
C ILE A 235 0.26 -20.41 13.47
N GLU A 236 1.41 -19.96 13.04
CA GLU A 236 2.06 -18.76 13.52
C GLU A 236 2.15 -17.74 12.40
N ALA A 237 1.98 -16.46 12.74
CA ALA A 237 1.97 -15.36 11.79
C ALA A 237 3.13 -14.40 12.05
N TYR A 238 3.81 -13.99 10.96
CA TYR A 238 5.03 -13.22 11.05
C TYR A 238 5.04 -12.09 10.01
N TYR A 239 5.59 -10.95 10.42
CA TYR A 239 6.18 -9.99 9.49
C TYR A 239 7.65 -10.30 9.29
N TYR A 240 8.10 -10.32 8.04
CA TYR A 240 9.51 -10.37 7.72
C TYR A 240 9.98 -8.97 7.34
N ASP A 241 10.63 -8.30 8.28
CA ASP A 241 11.27 -7.01 8.02
C ASP A 241 12.53 -7.24 7.17
N LEU A 242 12.36 -7.07 5.86
CA LEU A 242 13.46 -7.24 4.90
C LEU A 242 14.51 -6.15 5.02
N ASN A 243 14.16 -5.00 5.58
CA ASN A 243 15.08 -3.88 5.73
C ASN A 243 16.11 -4.12 6.85
N ASN A 244 15.69 -4.84 7.89
CA ASN A 244 16.51 -5.17 9.07
C ASN A 244 16.85 -6.66 9.19
N THR A 245 16.37 -7.49 8.26
CA THR A 245 16.55 -8.95 8.26
C THR A 245 16.07 -9.61 9.56
N VAL A 246 14.86 -9.25 9.99
CA VAL A 246 14.26 -9.76 11.23
C VAL A 246 12.87 -10.33 10.96
N LEU A 247 12.65 -11.55 11.48
CA LEU A 247 11.33 -12.18 11.49
C LEU A 247 10.62 -11.83 12.81
N ILE A 248 9.51 -11.11 12.73
CA ILE A 248 8.77 -10.58 13.88
C ILE A 248 7.45 -11.32 14.00
N LYS A 249 7.29 -12.09 15.07
CA LYS A 249 6.06 -12.82 15.35
C LYS A 249 4.95 -11.87 15.79
N GLU A 250 3.73 -12.07 15.28
CA GLU A 250 2.53 -11.41 15.80
C GLU A 250 2.15 -12.04 17.16
N ILE A 251 2.47 -11.31 18.22
CA ILE A 251 2.25 -11.79 19.61
C ILE A 251 0.87 -11.47 20.14
N ALA A 252 0.14 -10.56 19.49
CA ALA A 252 -1.21 -10.15 19.87
C ALA A 252 -2.29 -10.83 19.01
N LEU A 253 -1.96 -11.86 18.24
CA LEU A 253 -2.83 -12.49 17.25
C LEU A 253 -4.22 -12.83 17.81
N ASP A 254 -4.30 -13.55 18.93
CA ASP A 254 -5.57 -13.96 19.53
C ASP A 254 -6.43 -12.75 19.92
N LYS A 255 -5.79 -11.73 20.50
CA LYS A 255 -6.47 -10.51 20.92
C LYS A 255 -6.96 -9.68 19.74
N LYS A 256 -6.18 -9.64 18.68
CA LYS A 256 -6.56 -8.97 17.42
C LYS A 256 -7.66 -9.73 16.70
N LEU A 257 -7.70 -11.06 16.77
CA LEU A 257 -8.82 -11.86 16.27
C LEU A 257 -10.12 -11.59 17.03
N GLU A 258 -10.08 -11.49 18.36
CA GLU A 258 -11.23 -11.07 19.17
C GLU A 258 -11.74 -9.68 18.73
N LEU A 259 -10.82 -8.73 18.57
CA LEU A 259 -11.12 -7.37 18.12
C LEU A 259 -11.69 -7.35 16.69
N LEU A 260 -11.14 -8.14 15.77
CA LEU A 260 -11.64 -8.29 14.40
C LEU A 260 -13.06 -8.83 14.37
N THR A 261 -13.33 -9.85 15.21
CA THR A 261 -14.67 -10.41 15.39
C THR A 261 -15.67 -9.33 15.82
N GLN A 262 -15.30 -8.49 16.80
CA GLN A 262 -16.15 -7.38 17.23
C GLN A 262 -16.39 -6.39 16.09
N LYS A 263 -15.35 -5.98 15.38
CA LYS A 263 -15.46 -5.03 14.26
C LYS A 263 -16.35 -5.58 13.13
N PHE A 264 -16.28 -6.87 12.85
CA PHE A 264 -17.14 -7.50 11.84
C PHE A 264 -18.61 -7.58 12.30
N LYS A 265 -18.86 -7.79 13.58
CA LYS A 265 -20.24 -7.69 14.14
C LYS A 265 -20.77 -6.27 13.99
N GLU A 266 -19.99 -5.25 14.35
CA GLU A 266 -20.34 -3.83 14.15
C GLU A 266 -20.64 -3.52 12.68
N LEU A 267 -19.83 -4.03 11.73
CA LEU A 267 -20.07 -3.88 10.29
C LEU A 267 -21.41 -4.48 9.86
N LYS A 268 -21.76 -5.65 10.37
CA LYS A 268 -23.05 -6.29 10.06
C LYS A 268 -24.23 -5.51 10.61
N GLU A 269 -24.11 -4.98 11.82
CA GLU A 269 -25.18 -4.19 12.47
C GLU A 269 -25.50 -2.91 11.68
N ILE A 270 -24.46 -2.22 11.18
CA ILE A 270 -24.66 -1.00 10.39
C ILE A 270 -24.92 -1.27 8.91
N SER A 271 -24.73 -2.50 8.46
CA SER A 271 -24.96 -2.89 7.06
C SER A 271 -26.43 -2.66 6.68
N ASN A 272 -26.66 -2.18 5.46
CA ASN A 272 -28.00 -1.83 4.97
C ASN A 272 -28.72 -0.70 5.74
N THR A 273 -28.00 0.04 6.59
CA THR A 273 -28.48 1.28 7.20
C THR A 273 -27.94 2.50 6.47
N GLU A 274 -28.34 3.70 6.88
CA GLU A 274 -27.70 4.94 6.43
C GLU A 274 -26.35 5.10 7.13
N ILE A 275 -25.27 5.03 6.36
CA ILE A 275 -23.90 5.10 6.85
C ILE A 275 -23.30 6.45 6.47
N SER A 276 -22.74 7.15 7.45
CA SER A 276 -21.92 8.34 7.21
C SER A 276 -20.51 7.94 6.83
N PHE A 277 -20.08 8.34 5.64
CA PHE A 277 -18.69 8.24 5.18
C PHE A 277 -17.97 9.57 5.47
N SER A 278 -17.78 9.83 6.76
CA SER A 278 -17.09 11.04 7.24
C SER A 278 -15.60 11.05 6.90
N LYS A 279 -15.01 12.25 6.86
CA LYS A 279 -13.57 12.43 6.80
C LYS A 279 -12.95 11.98 8.13
N CYS A 280 -11.71 11.44 8.09
CA CYS A 280 -11.00 11.10 9.31
C CYS A 280 -10.77 12.34 10.19
N GLU A 281 -10.72 12.16 11.50
CA GLU A 281 -10.41 13.22 12.45
C GLU A 281 -8.92 13.58 12.38
N ASP A 282 -8.07 12.56 12.39
CA ASP A 282 -6.63 12.74 12.30
C ASP A 282 -6.21 13.18 10.89
N LYS A 283 -5.80 14.46 10.80
CA LYS A 283 -5.33 15.06 9.54
C LYS A 283 -4.01 14.49 9.04
N SER A 284 -3.24 13.81 9.88
CA SER A 284 -1.98 13.17 9.46
C SER A 284 -2.24 12.12 8.37
N ASN A 285 -3.38 11.43 8.42
CA ASN A 285 -3.83 10.49 7.41
C ASN A 285 -4.11 11.15 6.02
N CYS A 286 -4.19 12.47 5.99
CA CYS A 286 -4.43 13.21 4.74
C CYS A 286 -3.14 13.65 4.04
N THR A 287 -1.99 13.61 4.71
CA THR A 287 -0.71 14.13 4.18
C THR A 287 -0.36 13.58 2.81
N TYR A 288 -0.51 12.27 2.64
CA TYR A 288 -0.24 11.56 1.38
C TYR A 288 -1.49 10.96 0.75
N CYS A 289 -2.67 11.47 1.14
CA CYS A 289 -3.94 10.95 0.62
C CYS A 289 -4.21 11.49 -0.79
N ALA A 290 -4.48 10.59 -1.73
CA ALA A 290 -4.84 10.94 -3.11
C ALA A 290 -6.09 11.84 -3.21
N TYR A 291 -6.95 11.79 -2.19
CA TYR A 291 -8.24 12.51 -2.18
C TYR A 291 -8.20 13.79 -1.33
N LYS A 292 -7.03 14.23 -0.86
CA LYS A 292 -6.92 15.39 0.05
C LYS A 292 -7.56 16.64 -0.54
N THR A 293 -7.32 16.93 -1.82
CA THR A 293 -7.88 18.07 -2.53
C THR A 293 -9.41 17.98 -2.63
N ILE A 294 -9.96 16.82 -3.01
CA ILE A 294 -11.42 16.59 -3.06
C ILE A 294 -12.05 16.78 -1.68
N CYS A 295 -11.34 16.41 -0.63
CA CYS A 295 -11.79 16.52 0.76
C CYS A 295 -11.54 17.89 1.39
N ASN A 296 -10.94 18.86 0.68
CA ASN A 296 -10.52 20.16 1.23
C ASN A 296 -9.65 19.98 2.49
N ARG A 297 -8.56 19.21 2.38
CA ARG A 297 -7.62 18.87 3.45
C ARG A 297 -6.20 19.29 3.09
N GLU A 298 -6.04 20.41 2.40
CA GLU A 298 -4.74 20.99 2.05
C GLU A 298 -3.99 21.54 3.27
#